data_d8774ba08a05ddc0a6cb9b1d32cf53bd
#
_entry.id   d8774ba08a05ddc0a6cb9b1d32cf53bd
#
_cell.length_a   1.000
_cell.length_b   1.000
_cell.length_c   1.000
_cell.angle_alpha   90.00
_cell.angle_beta   90.00
_cell.angle_gamma   90.00
#
_symmetry.space_group_name_H-M   'P 1'
#
loop_
_entity.id
_entity.type
_entity.pdbx_description
1 polymer ?
#
loop_
_entity_poly.entity_id
_entity_poly.type
_entity_poly.pdbx_seq_one_letter_code
_entity_poly.pdbx_strand_id
1 'polypeptide(L)'
;MAEKKQTTKKAAPAKTTAAKTEAVVKEAASEIKKEVKVMTQEALGMIETRGLVAAIEAADSMLKAANVTLVGTEKMGSGLVSVMVRGDVGAGKAAVEAGGANAGRLGELVAVHVIPRPHADVEKILPTLK
;
A
#
# COMPACT_ATOMS: atom_id res chain seq x y z
N MET A 1 59.63 43.38 -10.80
CA MET A 1 58.37 43.23 -10.07
C MET A 1 57.35 42.64 -11.01
N ALA A 2 57.06 41.38 -10.84
CA ALA A 2 56.15 40.66 -11.73
C ALA A 2 54.79 40.51 -11.03
N GLU A 3 53.79 41.16 -11.57
CA GLU A 3 52.40 41.02 -11.16
C GLU A 3 51.79 39.79 -11.80
N LYS A 4 51.51 38.77 -10.98
CA LYS A 4 50.78 37.59 -11.41
C LYS A 4 49.30 37.88 -11.42
N LYS A 5 48.72 38.05 -12.58
CA LYS A 5 47.30 38.01 -12.81
C LYS A 5 46.79 36.58 -12.66
N GLN A 6 46.13 36.27 -11.55
CA GLN A 6 45.34 35.07 -11.39
C GLN A 6 44.03 35.23 -12.16
N THR A 7 43.90 34.52 -13.25
CA THR A 7 42.61 34.33 -13.90
C THR A 7 41.86 33.19 -13.15
N THR A 8 40.91 33.54 -12.36
CA THR A 8 39.97 32.59 -11.79
C THR A 8 39.10 32.06 -12.91
N LYS A 9 39.32 30.82 -13.28
CA LYS A 9 38.49 30.10 -14.19
C LYS A 9 37.20 29.74 -13.50
N LYS A 10 36.15 30.46 -13.78
CA LYS A 10 34.80 30.21 -13.31
C LYS A 10 34.28 28.96 -13.98
N ALA A 11 34.34 27.83 -13.29
CA ALA A 11 33.68 26.62 -13.71
C ALA A 11 32.18 26.73 -13.42
N ALA A 12 31.39 26.76 -14.47
CA ALA A 12 29.95 26.58 -14.35
C ALA A 12 29.58 25.14 -14.66
N PRO A 13 28.89 24.43 -13.79
CA PRO A 13 28.05 23.34 -14.23
C PRO A 13 26.65 23.40 -13.62
N ALA A 14 25.89 24.43 -13.97
CA ALA A 14 24.50 24.49 -13.54
C ALA A 14 23.56 23.63 -14.40
N LYS A 15 23.99 23.19 -15.58
CA LYS A 15 23.15 22.39 -16.51
C LYS A 15 23.14 20.90 -16.23
N THR A 16 24.14 20.36 -15.55
CA THR A 16 24.24 18.90 -15.34
C THR A 16 23.42 18.42 -14.16
N THR A 17 23.17 19.26 -13.16
CA THR A 17 22.38 18.91 -11.98
C THR A 17 20.88 18.90 -12.26
N ALA A 18 20.37 19.80 -13.09
CA ALA A 18 18.96 19.85 -13.44
C ALA A 18 18.53 18.63 -14.29
N ALA A 19 19.36 18.20 -15.24
CA ALA A 19 19.08 17.02 -16.07
C ALA A 19 19.08 15.72 -15.27
N LYS A 20 19.98 15.57 -14.29
CA LYS A 20 20.00 14.41 -13.37
C LYS A 20 18.78 14.37 -12.45
N THR A 21 18.33 15.52 -11.97
CA THR A 21 17.14 15.61 -11.11
C THR A 21 15.86 15.26 -11.87
N GLU A 22 15.72 15.70 -13.12
CA GLU A 22 14.58 15.33 -13.96
C GLU A 22 14.56 13.84 -14.32
N ALA A 23 15.71 13.23 -14.59
CA ALA A 23 15.81 11.79 -14.84
C ALA A 23 15.43 10.97 -13.61
N VAL A 24 15.86 11.34 -12.41
CA VAL A 24 15.51 10.68 -11.15
C VAL A 24 14.03 10.82 -10.84
N VAL A 25 13.43 11.98 -11.08
CA VAL A 25 11.98 12.20 -10.90
C VAL A 25 11.17 11.37 -11.88
N LYS A 26 11.61 11.22 -13.13
CA LYS A 26 10.95 10.37 -14.12
C LYS A 26 11.04 8.88 -13.77
N GLU A 27 12.17 8.40 -13.29
CA GLU A 27 12.33 7.02 -12.82
C GLU A 27 11.45 6.74 -11.61
N ALA A 28 11.44 7.62 -10.60
CA ALA A 28 10.59 7.50 -9.42
C ALA A 28 9.10 7.48 -9.79
N ALA A 29 8.66 8.34 -10.69
CA ALA A 29 7.28 8.36 -11.20
C ALA A 29 6.93 7.09 -11.97
N SER A 30 7.86 6.54 -12.76
CA SER A 30 7.69 5.29 -13.49
C SER A 30 7.60 4.08 -12.55
N GLU A 31 8.40 4.03 -11.50
CA GLU A 31 8.35 2.97 -10.48
C GLU A 31 7.04 3.03 -9.68
N ILE A 32 6.61 4.21 -9.26
CA ILE A 32 5.33 4.41 -8.58
C ILE A 32 4.16 3.94 -9.45
N LYS A 33 4.16 4.24 -10.75
CA LYS A 33 3.14 3.75 -11.69
C LYS A 33 3.15 2.23 -11.83
N LYS A 34 4.33 1.60 -11.83
CA LYS A 34 4.46 0.14 -11.88
C LYS A 34 3.93 -0.50 -10.60
N GLU A 35 4.28 0.03 -9.43
CA GLU A 35 3.78 -0.46 -8.13
C GLU A 35 2.27 -0.34 -8.03
N VAL A 36 1.69 0.79 -8.38
CA VAL A 36 0.23 0.98 -8.43
C VAL A 36 -0.43 -0.02 -9.37
N LYS A 37 0.15 -0.24 -10.56
CA LYS A 37 -0.38 -1.22 -11.52
C LYS A 37 -0.32 -2.65 -10.99
N VAL A 38 0.75 -3.04 -10.30
CA VAL A 38 0.89 -4.36 -9.67
C VAL A 38 -0.16 -4.52 -8.57
N MET A 39 -0.31 -3.52 -7.70
CA MET A 39 -1.31 -3.53 -6.61
C MET A 39 -2.75 -3.64 -7.14
N THR A 40 -3.09 -2.99 -8.25
CA THR A 40 -4.43 -3.08 -8.85
C THR A 40 -4.72 -4.46 -9.46
N GLN A 41 -3.70 -5.27 -9.74
CA GLN A 41 -3.86 -6.62 -10.28
C GLN A 41 -3.85 -7.71 -9.21
N GLU A 42 -3.46 -7.38 -7.99
CA GLU A 42 -3.45 -8.31 -6.86
C GLU A 42 -4.84 -8.58 -6.32
N ALA A 43 -5.01 -9.75 -5.70
CA ALA A 43 -6.25 -10.12 -5.05
C ALA A 43 -6.57 -9.16 -3.89
N LEU A 44 -7.83 -8.91 -3.66
CA LEU A 44 -8.34 -8.11 -2.56
C LEU A 44 -8.98 -9.04 -1.52
N GLY A 45 -8.38 -9.14 -0.35
CA GLY A 45 -8.92 -9.86 0.80
C GLY A 45 -9.66 -8.89 1.73
N MET A 46 -10.83 -9.30 2.22
CA MET A 46 -11.69 -8.46 3.04
C MET A 46 -12.26 -9.24 4.21
N ILE A 47 -12.29 -8.62 5.37
CA ILE A 47 -12.94 -9.13 6.58
C ILE A 47 -13.80 -8.03 7.16
N GLU A 48 -15.04 -8.35 7.45
CA GLU A 48 -15.95 -7.47 8.18
C GLU A 48 -16.30 -8.06 9.55
N THR A 49 -16.14 -7.24 10.58
CA THR A 49 -16.42 -7.61 11.96
C THR A 49 -17.36 -6.61 12.61
N ARG A 50 -18.01 -7.03 13.67
CA ARG A 50 -18.68 -6.12 14.58
C ARG A 50 -17.75 -5.84 15.75
N GLY A 51 -17.26 -4.61 15.81
CA GLY A 51 -16.30 -4.15 16.81
C GLY A 51 -14.91 -3.90 16.27
N LEU A 52 -14.31 -2.79 16.71
CA LEU A 52 -12.99 -2.35 16.27
C LEU A 52 -11.87 -3.28 16.75
N VAL A 53 -11.97 -3.83 17.96
CA VAL A 53 -10.95 -4.73 18.52
C VAL A 53 -10.80 -5.98 17.67
N ALA A 54 -11.92 -6.61 17.29
CA ALA A 54 -11.92 -7.77 16.41
C ALA A 54 -11.34 -7.44 15.02
N ALA A 55 -11.62 -6.25 14.50
CA ALA A 55 -11.09 -5.79 13.21
C ALA A 55 -9.56 -5.60 13.26
N ILE A 56 -9.04 -5.02 14.33
CA ILE A 56 -7.58 -4.84 14.49
C ILE A 56 -6.88 -6.19 14.64
N GLU A 57 -7.45 -7.11 15.41
CA GLU A 57 -6.93 -8.48 15.52
C GLU A 57 -6.94 -9.20 14.15
N ALA A 58 -8.00 -9.02 13.37
CA ALA A 58 -8.08 -9.56 12.02
C ALA A 58 -6.93 -9.01 11.15
N ALA A 59 -6.69 -7.69 11.19
CA ALA A 59 -5.61 -7.06 10.43
C ALA A 59 -4.24 -7.62 10.81
N ASP A 60 -3.94 -7.68 12.09
CA ASP A 60 -2.67 -8.23 12.59
C ASP A 60 -2.47 -9.69 12.17
N SER A 61 -3.49 -10.50 12.37
CA SER A 61 -3.47 -11.92 12.01
C SER A 61 -3.28 -12.14 10.51
N MET A 62 -3.95 -11.36 9.68
CA MET A 62 -3.78 -11.40 8.22
C MET A 62 -2.34 -11.09 7.81
N LEU A 63 -1.76 -10.02 8.36
CA LEU A 63 -0.41 -9.58 8.03
C LEU A 63 0.67 -10.56 8.51
N LYS A 64 0.42 -11.27 9.60
CA LYS A 64 1.33 -12.29 10.13
C LYS A 64 1.20 -13.64 9.41
N ALA A 65 0.03 -13.98 8.93
CA ALA A 65 -0.24 -15.28 8.33
C ALA A 65 0.29 -15.43 6.90
N ALA A 66 0.34 -14.35 6.14
CA ALA A 66 0.74 -14.39 4.74
C ALA A 66 1.35 -13.06 4.28
N ASN A 67 2.02 -13.11 3.14
CA ASN A 67 2.62 -11.92 2.53
C ASN A 67 1.54 -11.09 1.84
N VAL A 68 0.87 -10.27 2.62
CA VAL A 68 -0.15 -9.33 2.16
C VAL A 68 0.15 -7.92 2.65
N THR A 69 -0.39 -6.92 1.96
CA THR A 69 -0.24 -5.51 2.30
C THR A 69 -1.58 -4.96 2.78
N LEU A 70 -1.57 -4.26 3.91
CA LEU A 70 -2.78 -3.62 4.43
C LEU A 70 -3.20 -2.45 3.53
N VAL A 71 -4.44 -2.49 3.05
CA VAL A 71 -5.05 -1.40 2.29
C VAL A 71 -5.62 -0.34 3.23
N GLY A 72 -6.36 -0.77 4.24
CA GLY A 72 -6.96 0.10 5.21
C GLY A 72 -8.15 -0.52 5.91
N THR A 73 -8.77 0.29 6.74
CA THR A 73 -9.99 -0.05 7.47
C THR A 73 -11.07 0.97 7.20
N GLU A 74 -12.31 0.53 7.15
CA GLU A 74 -13.48 1.40 7.01
C GLU A 74 -14.47 1.11 8.13
N LYS A 75 -14.93 2.15 8.79
CA LYS A 75 -15.96 2.08 9.83
C LYS A 75 -17.31 2.48 9.23
N MET A 76 -18.23 1.55 9.22
CA MET A 76 -19.50 1.71 8.50
C MET A 76 -20.69 2.09 9.39
N GLY A 77 -20.46 2.36 10.68
CA GLY A 77 -21.54 2.59 11.65
C GLY A 77 -22.08 1.30 12.23
N SER A 78 -22.89 1.40 13.29
CA SER A 78 -23.43 0.26 14.04
C SER A 78 -22.39 -0.74 14.56
N GLY A 79 -21.16 -0.29 14.74
CA GLY A 79 -20.04 -1.12 15.17
C GLY A 79 -19.41 -1.97 14.07
N LEU A 80 -19.88 -1.88 12.83
CA LEU A 80 -19.30 -2.61 11.69
C LEU A 80 -17.98 -1.99 11.27
N VAL A 81 -16.97 -2.82 11.11
CA VAL A 81 -15.62 -2.42 10.65
C VAL A 81 -15.14 -3.41 9.60
N SER A 82 -14.71 -2.91 8.48
CA SER A 82 -14.11 -3.70 7.40
C SER A 82 -12.61 -3.48 7.35
N VAL A 83 -11.85 -4.54 7.18
CA VAL A 83 -10.39 -4.53 6.98
C VAL A 83 -10.07 -5.14 5.63
N MET A 84 -9.17 -4.51 4.90
CA MET A 84 -8.83 -4.91 3.54
C MET A 84 -7.33 -5.07 3.37
N VAL A 85 -6.94 -6.12 2.65
CA VAL A 85 -5.54 -6.44 2.33
C VAL A 85 -5.38 -6.76 0.85
N ARG A 86 -4.19 -6.51 0.33
CA ARG A 86 -3.78 -6.87 -1.02
C ARG A 86 -2.66 -7.90 -0.99
N GLY A 87 -2.65 -8.77 -1.98
CA GLY A 87 -1.58 -9.72 -2.18
C GLY A 87 -1.92 -10.73 -3.26
N ASP A 88 -1.06 -11.72 -3.42
CA ASP A 88 -1.35 -12.86 -4.28
C ASP A 88 -2.62 -13.60 -3.82
N VAL A 89 -3.32 -14.26 -4.74
CA VAL A 89 -4.59 -14.96 -4.45
C VAL A 89 -4.43 -15.98 -3.32
N GLY A 90 -3.37 -16.77 -3.35
CA GLY A 90 -3.09 -17.76 -2.30
C GLY A 90 -2.80 -17.10 -0.96
N ALA A 91 -1.98 -16.06 -0.96
CA ALA A 91 -1.68 -15.29 0.24
C ALA A 91 -2.93 -14.59 0.79
N GLY A 92 -3.75 -14.00 -0.07
CA GLY A 92 -5.00 -13.37 0.31
C GLY A 92 -6.00 -14.34 0.97
N LYS A 93 -6.13 -15.54 0.42
CA LYS A 93 -6.98 -16.58 1.02
C LYS A 93 -6.48 -17.02 2.39
N ALA A 94 -5.19 -17.32 2.51
CA ALA A 94 -4.59 -17.72 3.79
C ALA A 94 -4.70 -16.60 4.85
N ALA A 95 -4.47 -15.36 4.45
CA ALA A 95 -4.61 -14.20 5.33
C ALA A 95 -6.04 -14.05 5.85
N VAL A 96 -7.03 -14.08 4.96
CA VAL A 96 -8.44 -13.91 5.33
C VAL A 96 -8.93 -15.06 6.22
N GLU A 97 -8.50 -16.29 5.96
CA GLU A 97 -8.84 -17.44 6.80
C GLU A 97 -8.28 -17.28 8.22
N ALA A 98 -7.01 -16.95 8.35
CA ALA A 98 -6.36 -16.72 9.65
C ALA A 98 -6.98 -15.52 10.40
N GLY A 99 -7.19 -14.42 9.70
CA GLY A 99 -7.80 -13.21 10.27
C GLY A 99 -9.22 -13.43 10.74
N GLY A 100 -10.02 -14.15 9.96
CA GLY A 100 -11.39 -14.50 10.35
C GLY A 100 -11.46 -15.40 11.58
N ALA A 101 -10.61 -16.42 11.65
CA ALA A 101 -10.54 -17.32 12.81
C ALA A 101 -10.18 -16.58 14.10
N ASN A 102 -9.20 -15.69 14.05
CA ASN A 102 -8.75 -14.93 15.23
C ASN A 102 -9.74 -13.82 15.63
N ALA A 103 -10.29 -13.10 14.65
CA ALA A 103 -11.31 -12.09 14.90
C ALA A 103 -12.56 -12.65 15.57
N GLY A 104 -12.98 -13.84 15.21
CA GLY A 104 -14.14 -14.53 15.76
C GLY A 104 -14.03 -14.86 17.25
N ARG A 105 -12.84 -14.80 17.82
CA ARG A 105 -12.63 -14.99 19.28
C ARG A 105 -12.92 -13.73 20.09
N LEU A 106 -12.77 -12.55 19.45
CA LEU A 106 -12.86 -11.25 20.12
C LEU A 106 -14.14 -10.49 19.80
N GLY A 107 -14.85 -10.89 18.76
CA GLY A 107 -16.06 -10.23 18.32
C GLY A 107 -16.81 -11.05 17.31
N GLU A 108 -17.88 -10.48 16.78
CA GLU A 108 -18.69 -11.14 15.75
C GLU A 108 -18.02 -10.99 14.38
N LEU A 109 -17.73 -12.11 13.74
CA LEU A 109 -17.32 -12.15 12.34
C LEU A 109 -18.56 -12.06 11.45
N VAL A 110 -18.68 -10.97 10.70
CA VAL A 110 -19.86 -10.71 9.86
C VAL A 110 -19.69 -11.34 8.48
N ALA A 111 -18.55 -11.09 7.81
CA ALA A 111 -18.28 -11.59 6.49
C ALA A 111 -16.78 -11.67 6.21
N VAL A 112 -16.42 -12.60 5.35
CA VAL A 112 -15.07 -12.72 4.78
C VAL A 112 -15.17 -12.96 3.28
N HIS A 113 -14.28 -12.35 2.51
CA HIS A 113 -14.28 -12.57 1.07
C HIS A 113 -12.91 -12.26 0.45
N VAL A 114 -12.61 -12.93 -0.66
CA VAL A 114 -11.43 -12.65 -1.47
C VAL A 114 -11.88 -12.48 -2.92
N ILE A 115 -11.54 -11.34 -3.51
CA ILE A 115 -11.71 -11.10 -4.94
C ILE A 115 -10.38 -11.39 -5.62
N PRO A 116 -10.24 -12.46 -6.41
CA PRO A 116 -8.97 -12.85 -7.03
C PRO A 116 -8.40 -11.81 -8.02
N ARG A 117 -9.28 -11.18 -8.78
CA ARG A 117 -8.92 -10.16 -9.78
C ARG A 117 -9.92 -9.02 -9.73
N PRO A 118 -9.77 -8.08 -8.79
CA PRO A 118 -10.67 -6.94 -8.74
C PRO A 118 -10.49 -6.06 -9.98
N HIS A 119 -11.59 -5.48 -10.45
CA HIS A 119 -11.54 -4.52 -11.54
C HIS A 119 -10.72 -3.28 -11.10
N ALA A 120 -10.03 -2.64 -12.05
CA ALA A 120 -9.20 -1.47 -11.76
C ALA A 120 -9.96 -0.33 -11.08
N ASP A 121 -11.23 -0.15 -11.40
CA ASP A 121 -12.07 0.89 -10.82
C ASP A 121 -12.42 0.65 -9.34
N VAL A 122 -12.25 -0.57 -8.84
CA VAL A 122 -12.46 -0.88 -7.41
C VAL A 122 -11.50 -0.08 -6.52
N GLU A 123 -10.31 0.22 -7.00
CA GLU A 123 -9.34 1.07 -6.26
C GLU A 123 -9.91 2.43 -5.88
N LYS A 124 -10.84 2.96 -6.67
CA LYS A 124 -11.41 4.30 -6.44
C LYS A 124 -12.32 4.37 -5.21
N ILE A 125 -12.83 3.23 -4.77
CA ILE A 125 -13.75 3.15 -3.63
C ILE A 125 -13.12 2.55 -2.38
N LEU A 126 -11.88 2.09 -2.45
CA LEU A 126 -11.18 1.53 -1.29
C LEU A 126 -10.70 2.65 -0.34
N PRO A 127 -10.65 2.36 0.97
CA PRO A 127 -10.08 3.31 1.92
C PRO A 127 -8.60 3.53 1.65
N THR A 128 -8.11 4.71 2.00
CA THR A 128 -6.69 5.04 1.96
C THR A 128 -6.13 5.06 3.38
N LEU A 129 -4.94 4.52 3.57
CA LEU A 129 -4.21 4.66 4.82
C LEU A 129 -3.89 6.15 5.04
N LYS A 130 -4.19 6.61 6.24
CA LYS A 130 -3.88 7.98 6.67
C LYS A 130 -2.50 8.04 7.30
#